data_bf93516b9e1e4bbe41b674f25676867d
#
_entry.id   bf93516b9e1e4bbe41b674f25676867d
#
_cell.length_a   1.000
_cell.length_b   1.000
_cell.length_c   1.000
_cell.angle_alpha   90.00
_cell.angle_beta   90.00
_cell.angle_gamma   90.00
#
_symmetry.space_group_name_H-M   'P 1'
#
loop_
_entity.id
_entity.type
_entity.pdbx_description
1 polymer ?
#
loop_
_entity_poly.entity_id
_entity_poly.type
_entity_poly.pdbx_seq_one_letter_code
_entity_poly.pdbx_strand_id
1 'polypeptide(L)'
;MLDLSLIIATYNRAEQLMVTLESVAMQHYPTARWECIVVDNNSKDNTRERVEAFAAAHPTLQLRYCFEQNQGLSYARNRGIEEAEGEILAFVDDDERIVEEFVAAYVELFASHPD
;
A
#
# COMPACT_ATOMS: atom_id res chain seq x y z
N MET A 1 10.94 -8.86 10.98
CA MET A 1 11.06 -7.80 9.95
C MET A 1 10.23 -8.15 8.72
N LEU A 2 9.57 -7.18 8.15
CA LEU A 2 8.74 -7.42 6.97
C LEU A 2 9.59 -7.50 5.70
N ASP A 3 9.17 -8.35 4.78
CA ASP A 3 9.89 -8.50 3.51
C ASP A 3 9.62 -7.33 2.56
N LEU A 4 8.40 -6.79 2.61
CA LEU A 4 7.99 -5.78 1.63
C LEU A 4 6.97 -4.82 2.22
N SER A 5 7.11 -3.55 1.85
CA SER A 5 6.11 -2.52 2.09
C SER A 5 5.58 -2.05 0.74
N LEU A 6 4.27 -2.22 0.53
CA LEU A 6 3.59 -1.73 -0.65
C LEU A 6 3.03 -0.35 -0.33
N ILE A 7 3.43 0.66 -1.09
CA ILE A 7 3.09 2.05 -0.79
C ILE A 7 2.16 2.58 -1.89
N ILE A 8 1.02 3.10 -1.48
CA ILE A 8 0.02 3.68 -2.38
C ILE A 8 -0.24 5.10 -1.94
N ALA A 9 0.09 6.07 -2.80
CA ALA A 9 -0.27 7.47 -2.57
C ALA A 9 -1.61 7.73 -3.22
N THR A 10 -2.50 8.44 -2.54
CA THR A 10 -3.83 8.71 -3.06
C THR A 10 -4.26 10.14 -2.73
N TYR A 11 -5.09 10.71 -3.60
CA TYR A 11 -5.66 12.05 -3.41
C TYR A 11 -7.03 12.13 -4.08
N ASN A 12 -8.08 12.26 -3.27
CA ASN A 12 -9.47 12.41 -3.74
C ASN A 12 -9.91 11.35 -4.74
N ARG A 13 -9.52 10.09 -4.50
CA ARG A 13 -9.84 8.95 -5.37
C ARG A 13 -10.32 7.73 -4.60
N ALA A 14 -11.17 7.95 -3.61
CA ALA A 14 -11.59 6.85 -2.72
C ALA A 14 -12.18 5.66 -3.48
N GLU A 15 -12.98 5.92 -4.54
CA GLU A 15 -13.58 4.83 -5.31
C GLU A 15 -12.53 3.99 -6.02
N GLN A 16 -11.61 4.64 -6.74
CA GLN A 16 -10.55 3.94 -7.47
C GLN A 16 -9.64 3.19 -6.49
N LEU A 17 -9.36 3.81 -5.35
CA LEU A 17 -8.50 3.21 -4.34
C LEU A 17 -9.09 1.89 -3.83
N MET A 18 -10.42 1.82 -3.65
CA MET A 18 -11.05 0.59 -3.17
C MET A 18 -10.83 -0.57 -4.14
N VAL A 19 -10.88 -0.31 -5.44
CA VAL A 19 -10.61 -1.34 -6.45
C VAL A 19 -9.16 -1.84 -6.34
N THR A 20 -8.23 -0.89 -6.18
CA THR A 20 -6.81 -1.24 -5.97
C THR A 20 -6.64 -2.08 -4.71
N LEU A 21 -7.26 -1.68 -3.59
CA LEU A 21 -7.13 -2.39 -2.33
C LEU A 21 -7.72 -3.80 -2.39
N GLU A 22 -8.77 -4.01 -3.19
CA GLU A 22 -9.30 -5.37 -3.39
C GLU A 22 -8.24 -6.28 -3.98
N SER A 23 -7.47 -5.80 -4.95
CA SER A 23 -6.39 -6.60 -5.54
C SER A 23 -5.23 -6.79 -4.56
N VAL A 24 -5.00 -5.82 -3.67
CA VAL A 24 -4.00 -5.94 -2.60
C VAL A 24 -4.41 -7.05 -1.62
N ALA A 25 -5.69 -7.11 -1.27
CA ALA A 25 -6.19 -8.11 -0.33
C ALA A 25 -6.14 -9.53 -0.89
N MET A 26 -6.02 -9.69 -2.21
CA MET A 26 -5.99 -10.99 -2.87
C MET A 26 -4.57 -11.51 -3.13
N GLN A 27 -3.55 -10.88 -2.59
CA GLN A 27 -2.17 -11.28 -2.84
C GLN A 27 -1.86 -12.66 -2.25
N HIS A 28 -1.13 -13.47 -3.02
CA HIS A 28 -0.70 -14.81 -2.63
C HIS A 28 0.68 -14.74 -1.97
N TYR A 29 0.73 -14.16 -0.78
CA TYR A 29 1.96 -14.09 0.01
C TYR A 29 1.56 -14.00 1.48
N PRO A 30 2.29 -14.63 2.40
CA PRO A 30 1.90 -14.62 3.82
C PRO A 30 1.73 -13.20 4.37
N THR A 31 0.55 -12.91 4.89
CA THR A 31 0.20 -11.57 5.36
C THR A 31 1.07 -11.10 6.52
N ALA A 32 1.67 -12.02 7.27
CA ALA A 32 2.56 -11.67 8.37
C ALA A 32 3.90 -11.09 7.88
N ARG A 33 4.20 -11.20 6.59
CA ARG A 33 5.52 -10.88 6.05
C ARG A 33 5.55 -9.63 5.18
N TRP A 34 4.44 -8.94 5.01
CA TRP A 34 4.40 -7.70 4.22
C TRP A 34 3.30 -6.78 4.72
N GLU A 35 3.35 -5.55 4.30
CA GLU A 35 2.38 -4.54 4.69
C GLU A 35 1.99 -3.69 3.49
N CYS A 36 0.82 -3.06 3.59
CA CYS A 36 0.38 -2.04 2.63
C CYS A 36 0.19 -0.73 3.38
N ILE A 37 0.78 0.34 2.87
CA ILE A 37 0.66 1.66 3.45
C ILE A 37 -0.06 2.55 2.45
N VAL A 38 -1.24 3.04 2.83
CA VAL A 38 -1.96 4.03 2.04
C VAL A 38 -1.62 5.40 2.60
N VAL A 39 -0.98 6.23 1.78
CA VAL A 39 -0.67 7.60 2.16
C VAL A 39 -1.70 8.53 1.53
N ASP A 40 -2.54 9.10 2.38
CA ASP A 40 -3.59 10.03 1.98
C ASP A 40 -2.98 11.42 1.89
N ASN A 41 -2.89 11.95 0.68
CA ASN A 41 -2.24 13.23 0.42
C ASN A 41 -3.22 14.41 0.61
N ASN A 42 -3.83 14.45 1.77
CA ASN A 42 -4.73 15.54 2.17
C ASN A 42 -6.02 15.54 1.35
N SER A 43 -6.64 14.37 1.20
CA SER A 43 -7.92 14.23 0.51
C SER A 43 -9.04 14.94 1.26
N LYS A 44 -10.02 15.43 0.50
CA LYS A 44 -11.20 16.09 1.05
C LYS A 44 -12.43 15.20 1.01
N ASP A 45 -12.32 14.01 0.43
CA ASP A 45 -13.40 13.05 0.36
C ASP A 45 -13.36 12.09 1.55
N ASN A 46 -14.05 10.95 1.45
CA ASN A 46 -14.12 9.98 2.55
C ASN A 46 -13.03 8.91 2.48
N THR A 47 -11.85 9.26 1.94
CA THR A 47 -10.75 8.31 1.79
C THR A 47 -10.39 7.63 3.12
N ARG A 48 -10.22 8.39 4.19
CA ARG A 48 -9.81 7.83 5.48
C ARG A 48 -10.81 6.81 5.99
N GLU A 49 -12.08 7.17 5.98
CA GLU A 49 -13.14 6.28 6.48
C GLU A 49 -13.19 5.00 5.66
N ARG A 50 -13.02 5.12 4.33
CA ARG A 50 -13.06 3.96 3.44
C ARG A 50 -11.88 3.03 3.68
N VAL A 51 -10.68 3.58 3.88
CA VAL A 51 -9.49 2.77 4.14
C VAL A 51 -9.61 2.07 5.49
N GLU A 52 -10.08 2.79 6.51
CA GLU A 52 -10.24 2.19 7.84
C GLU A 52 -11.29 1.08 7.84
N ALA A 53 -12.39 1.28 7.11
CA ALA A 53 -13.41 0.24 6.97
C ALA A 53 -12.88 -0.97 6.22
N PHE A 54 -12.07 -0.76 5.18
CA PHE A 54 -11.46 -1.84 4.43
C PHE A 54 -10.53 -2.66 5.33
N ALA A 55 -9.69 -1.98 6.11
CA ALA A 55 -8.78 -2.64 7.03
C ALA A 55 -9.54 -3.49 8.06
N ALA A 56 -10.65 -2.97 8.57
CA ALA A 56 -11.48 -3.69 9.53
C ALA A 56 -12.10 -4.94 8.91
N ALA A 57 -12.46 -4.87 7.63
CA ALA A 57 -13.04 -6.00 6.90
C ALA A 57 -12.01 -7.06 6.51
N HIS A 58 -10.71 -6.71 6.54
CA HIS A 58 -9.62 -7.61 6.16
C HIS A 58 -8.57 -7.66 7.29
N PRO A 59 -8.94 -8.23 8.45
CA PRO A 59 -8.10 -8.12 9.66
C PRO A 59 -6.75 -8.82 9.59
N THR A 60 -6.56 -9.76 8.65
CA THR A 60 -5.25 -10.40 8.49
C THR A 60 -4.30 -9.57 7.63
N LEU A 61 -4.83 -8.67 6.81
CA LEU A 61 -4.01 -7.80 5.97
C LEU A 61 -3.41 -6.69 6.84
N GLN A 62 -2.10 -6.49 6.74
CA GLN A 62 -1.45 -5.39 7.45
C GLN A 62 -1.58 -4.12 6.62
N LEU A 63 -2.73 -3.47 6.77
CA LEU A 63 -3.04 -2.23 6.05
C LEU A 63 -2.98 -1.06 7.02
N ARG A 64 -2.13 -0.08 6.70
CA ARG A 64 -1.97 1.12 7.53
C ARG A 64 -2.37 2.36 6.73
N TYR A 65 -3.01 3.29 7.41
CA TYR A 65 -3.37 4.60 6.87
C TYR A 65 -2.40 5.64 7.42
N CYS A 66 -1.87 6.49 6.52
CA CYS A 66 -1.03 7.62 6.90
C CYS A 66 -1.57 8.87 6.21
N PHE A 67 -1.47 10.00 6.89
CA PHE A 67 -1.91 11.28 6.35
C PHE A 67 -0.70 12.15 6.06
N GLU A 68 -0.65 12.77 4.86
CA GLU A 68 0.38 13.73 4.49
C GLU A 68 -0.29 15.05 4.11
N GLN A 69 -0.05 16.09 4.91
CA GLN A 69 -0.72 17.37 4.69
C GLN A 69 -0.13 18.18 3.53
N ASN A 70 1.15 17.97 3.22
CA ASN A 70 1.80 18.69 2.11
C ASN A 70 1.43 18.01 0.81
N GLN A 71 0.74 18.74 -0.07
CA GLN A 71 0.29 18.15 -1.33
C GLN A 71 1.40 18.04 -2.34
N GLY A 72 1.45 16.91 -3.01
CA GLY A 72 2.44 16.58 -4.03
C GLY A 72 2.86 15.13 -3.89
N LEU A 73 3.01 14.47 -5.03
CA LEU A 73 3.34 13.04 -5.07
C LEU A 73 4.65 12.74 -4.34
N SER A 74 5.63 13.64 -4.45
CA SER A 74 6.91 13.47 -3.75
C SER A 74 6.74 13.46 -2.24
N TYR A 75 5.90 14.33 -1.70
CA TYR A 75 5.64 14.36 -0.27
C TYR A 75 4.97 13.06 0.19
N ALA A 76 3.99 12.59 -0.59
CA ALA A 76 3.27 11.38 -0.25
C ALA A 76 4.19 10.17 -0.28
N ARG A 77 5.01 10.04 -1.32
CA ARG A 77 5.96 8.93 -1.42
C ARG A 77 6.99 8.96 -0.31
N ASN A 78 7.51 10.14 0.02
CA ASN A 78 8.47 10.27 1.12
C ASN A 78 7.85 9.87 2.45
N ARG A 79 6.59 10.23 2.67
CA ARG A 79 5.89 9.79 3.89
C ARG A 79 5.79 8.27 3.94
N GLY A 80 5.45 7.65 2.82
CA GLY A 80 5.37 6.19 2.74
C GLY A 80 6.71 5.55 3.04
N ILE A 81 7.80 6.10 2.49
CA ILE A 81 9.15 5.59 2.75
C ILE A 81 9.51 5.71 4.23
N GLU A 82 9.19 6.82 4.86
CA GLU A 82 9.45 7.03 6.29
C GLU A 82 8.69 6.04 7.17
N GLU A 83 7.46 5.70 6.78
CA GLU A 83 6.61 4.80 7.55
C GLU A 83 6.91 3.32 7.30
N ALA A 84 7.57 3.01 6.19
CA ALA A 84 7.76 1.63 5.75
C ALA A 84 8.68 0.85 6.67
N GLU A 85 8.29 -0.40 6.96
CA GLU A 85 9.08 -1.32 7.79
C GLU A 85 9.61 -2.50 6.99
N GLY A 86 9.25 -2.60 5.71
CA GLY A 86 9.70 -3.69 4.85
C GLY A 86 11.08 -3.43 4.27
N GLU A 87 11.79 -4.50 3.95
CA GLU A 87 13.10 -4.39 3.31
C GLU A 87 12.98 -3.93 1.86
N ILE A 88 11.90 -4.30 1.20
CA ILE A 88 11.64 -3.94 -0.19
C ILE A 88 10.52 -2.91 -0.20
N LEU A 89 10.70 -1.84 -0.96
CA LEU A 89 9.66 -0.82 -1.13
C LEU A 89 9.11 -0.94 -2.54
N ALA A 90 7.80 -1.15 -2.65
CA ALA A 90 7.12 -1.22 -3.94
C ALA A 90 6.04 -0.15 -3.98
N PHE A 91 5.94 0.56 -5.10
CA PHE A 91 4.96 1.63 -5.27
C PHE A 91 3.91 1.19 -6.28
N VAL A 92 2.65 1.41 -5.94
CA VAL A 92 1.51 1.10 -6.80
C VAL A 92 0.62 2.34 -6.86
N ASP A 93 0.11 2.67 -8.03
CA ASP A 93 -0.80 3.79 -8.18
C ASP A 93 -2.18 3.44 -7.63
N ASP A 94 -2.90 4.45 -7.18
CA ASP A 94 -4.20 4.26 -6.52
C ASP A 94 -5.33 3.87 -7.47
N ASP A 95 -5.04 3.74 -8.77
CA ASP A 95 -5.99 3.32 -9.79
C ASP A 95 -5.54 2.03 -10.50
N GLU A 96 -4.58 1.29 -9.92
CA GLU A 96 -4.06 0.06 -10.50
C GLU A 96 -4.66 -1.17 -9.82
N ARG A 97 -4.90 -2.22 -10.61
CA ARG A 97 -5.18 -3.55 -10.07
C ARG A 97 -3.91 -4.36 -10.25
N ILE A 98 -3.41 -4.94 -9.17
CA ILE A 98 -2.21 -5.76 -9.24
C ILE A 98 -2.59 -7.24 -9.32
N VAL A 99 -1.75 -8.02 -10.02
CA VAL A 99 -1.96 -9.46 -10.10
C VAL A 99 -1.71 -10.11 -8.76
N GLU A 100 -2.29 -11.29 -8.54
CA GLU A 100 -2.22 -11.99 -7.25
C GLU A 100 -0.80 -12.32 -6.81
N GLU A 101 0.13 -12.47 -7.75
CA GLU A 101 1.52 -12.81 -7.48
C GLU A 101 2.45 -11.59 -7.37
N PHE A 102 1.91 -10.37 -7.38
CA PHE A 102 2.73 -9.16 -7.42
C PHE A 102 3.73 -9.11 -6.25
N VAL A 103 3.26 -9.29 -5.03
CA VAL A 103 4.13 -9.22 -3.85
C VAL A 103 5.14 -10.37 -3.87
N ALA A 104 4.67 -11.59 -4.12
CA ALA A 104 5.55 -12.76 -4.18
C ALA A 104 6.63 -12.61 -5.24
N ALA A 105 6.27 -12.08 -6.41
CA ALA A 105 7.21 -11.88 -7.51
C ALA A 105 8.28 -10.87 -7.15
N TYR A 106 7.91 -9.78 -6.48
CA TYR A 106 8.88 -8.76 -6.06
C TYR A 106 9.85 -9.31 -5.03
N VAL A 107 9.34 -10.05 -4.05
CA VAL A 107 10.20 -10.66 -3.02
C VAL A 107 11.16 -11.65 -3.66
N GLU A 108 10.66 -12.49 -4.57
CA GLU A 108 11.50 -13.46 -5.27
C GLU A 108 12.56 -12.79 -6.13
N LEU A 109 12.18 -11.73 -6.84
CA LEU A 109 13.12 -10.99 -7.69
C LEU A 109 14.29 -10.43 -6.87
N PHE A 110 14.00 -9.82 -5.72
CA PHE A 110 15.05 -9.23 -4.88
C PHE A 110 15.87 -10.30 -4.16
N ALA A 111 15.29 -11.44 -3.87
CA ALA A 111 16.04 -12.57 -3.31
C ALA A 111 17.02 -13.14 -4.33
N SER A 112 16.63 -13.17 -5.62
CA SER A 112 17.47 -13.67 -6.71
C SER A 112 18.54 -12.65 -7.15
N HIS A 113 18.31 -11.38 -6.87
CA HIS A 113 19.20 -10.29 -7.28
C HIS A 113 19.44 -9.36 -6.08
N PRO A 114 20.20 -9.83 -5.08
CA PRO A 114 20.31 -9.08 -3.81
C PRO A 114 21.08 -7.75 -3.93
N ASP A 115 21.73 -7.49 -5.04
CA ASP A 115 22.38 -6.21 -5.26
C ASP A 115 21.42 -5.18 -5.79
#